data_79ac7f65521129bfe26325cf3c2f14af
#
_entry.id   79ac7f65521129bfe26325cf3c2f14af
#
_cell.length_a   1.000
_cell.length_b   1.000
_cell.length_c   1.000
_cell.angle_alpha   90.00
_cell.angle_beta   90.00
_cell.angle_gamma   90.00
#
_symmetry.space_group_name_H-M   'P 1'
#
loop_
_entity.id
_entity.type
_entity.pdbx_description
1 polymer ?
#
loop_
_entity_poly.entity_id
_entity_poly.type
_entity_poly.pdbx_seq_one_letter_code
_entity_poly.pdbx_strand_id
1 'polypeptide(L)'
;MIQRLVGSEMCIRDRIVAIPLGLMSAIYLAEYAPKKIRDFSKPVIEILAGIPTVVYGFFAALVVAPKIVVLGKTLGLDVSSESALAAGVVMGVMIIPFVSSLSDDVITAVPQSLRDGSFALGATKSETIIKVILPSALPGIIGSFLLAISRAIGETMIVVMAASLQANLTINPLEPATTITTQIVTALTGDTEFDNPKTLVAFALGLTLFFVTLFLNYFALKLSLIHISEPTRR
;
A
#
# COMPACT_ATOMS: atom_id res chain seq x y z
N MET A 1 -11.42 0.69 22.95
CA MET A 1 -10.08 0.79 22.37
C MET A 1 -9.87 -0.21 21.22
N ILE A 2 -10.17 -1.48 21.39
CA ILE A 2 -10.06 -2.54 20.36
C ILE A 2 -10.95 -2.26 19.15
N GLN A 3 -12.18 -1.76 19.30
CA GLN A 3 -13.08 -1.37 18.21
C GLN A 3 -12.52 -0.32 17.26
N ARG A 4 -11.57 0.50 17.69
CA ARG A 4 -10.94 1.56 16.87
C ARG A 4 -9.70 1.07 16.09
N LEU A 5 -9.18 -0.09 16.45
CA LEU A 5 -8.07 -0.75 15.73
C LEU A 5 -8.53 -1.53 14.48
N VAL A 6 -9.83 -1.78 14.36
CA VAL A 6 -10.44 -2.64 13.32
C VAL A 6 -10.41 -2.02 11.93
N GLY A 7 -10.26 -0.72 11.82
CA GLY A 7 -9.98 -0.07 10.52
C GLY A 7 -8.73 -0.60 9.80
N SER A 8 -7.84 -1.30 10.52
CA SER A 8 -6.70 -1.99 9.91
C SER A 8 -7.08 -3.17 9.02
N GLU A 9 -8.24 -3.80 9.23
CA GLU A 9 -8.70 -4.93 8.40
C GLU A 9 -9.00 -4.51 6.97
N MET A 10 -9.62 -3.34 6.77
CA MET A 10 -9.85 -2.77 5.45
C MET A 10 -8.52 -2.59 4.72
N CYS A 11 -7.57 -1.97 5.41
CA CYS A 11 -6.23 -1.76 4.87
C CYS A 11 -5.47 -3.06 4.55
N ILE A 12 -5.71 -4.18 5.20
CA ILE A 12 -5.05 -5.46 4.95
C ILE A 12 -5.63 -6.14 3.71
N ARG A 13 -6.96 -6.14 3.55
CA ARG A 13 -7.63 -6.82 2.42
C ARG A 13 -7.25 -6.23 1.07
N ASP A 14 -7.24 -4.91 0.96
CA ASP A 14 -6.92 -4.22 -0.29
C ASP A 14 -5.50 -4.50 -0.77
N ARG A 15 -4.59 -4.77 0.16
CA ARG A 15 -3.19 -5.10 -0.13
C ARG A 15 -2.99 -6.51 -0.65
N ILE A 16 -3.85 -7.45 -0.29
CA ILE A 16 -3.79 -8.82 -0.82
C ILE A 16 -3.88 -8.81 -2.35
N VAL A 17 -4.56 -7.83 -2.93
CA VAL A 17 -4.67 -7.67 -4.38
C VAL A 17 -3.62 -6.69 -4.92
N ALA A 18 -3.42 -5.55 -4.26
CA ALA A 18 -2.54 -4.49 -4.76
C ALA A 18 -1.05 -4.87 -4.75
N ILE A 19 -0.58 -5.59 -3.72
CA ILE A 19 0.83 -6.00 -3.61
C ILE A 19 1.23 -6.99 -4.71
N PRO A 20 0.51 -8.09 -4.97
CA PRO A 20 0.82 -8.98 -6.08
C PRO A 20 0.80 -8.29 -7.44
N LEU A 21 -0.19 -7.43 -7.70
CA LEU A 21 -0.26 -6.68 -8.96
C LEU A 21 0.92 -5.71 -9.12
N GLY A 22 1.29 -5.01 -8.06
CA GLY A 22 2.45 -4.12 -8.05
C GLY A 22 3.76 -4.88 -8.29
N LEU A 23 3.94 -6.04 -7.64
CA LEU A 23 5.11 -6.89 -7.85
C LEU A 23 5.16 -7.47 -9.28
N MET A 24 4.05 -7.95 -9.81
CA MET A 24 3.99 -8.44 -11.20
C MET A 24 4.33 -7.33 -12.20
N SER A 25 3.83 -6.12 -11.96
CA SER A 25 4.20 -4.94 -12.76
C SER A 25 5.69 -4.64 -12.69
N ALA A 26 6.29 -4.70 -11.49
CA ALA A 26 7.72 -4.50 -11.29
C ALA A 26 8.57 -5.54 -12.04
N ILE A 27 8.23 -6.82 -11.91
CA ILE A 27 8.92 -7.90 -12.61
C ILE A 27 8.82 -7.73 -14.13
N TYR A 28 7.63 -7.37 -14.63
CA TYR A 28 7.45 -7.11 -16.05
C TYR A 28 8.33 -5.95 -16.53
N LEU A 29 8.33 -4.83 -15.83
CA LEU A 29 9.11 -3.65 -16.19
C LEU A 29 10.62 -3.89 -16.10
N ALA A 30 11.07 -4.57 -15.02
CA ALA A 30 12.49 -4.85 -14.79
C ALA A 30 13.05 -5.84 -15.82
N GLU A 31 12.30 -6.88 -16.17
CA GLU A 31 12.84 -8.05 -16.87
C GLU A 31 12.30 -8.25 -18.29
N TYR A 32 11.04 -7.92 -18.55
CA TYR A 32 10.38 -8.24 -19.82
C TYR A 32 10.13 -7.04 -20.71
N ALA A 33 9.93 -5.86 -20.14
CA ALA A 33 9.55 -4.68 -20.91
C ALA A 33 10.69 -4.24 -21.85
N PRO A 34 10.40 -3.98 -23.13
CA PRO A 34 11.36 -3.35 -24.01
C PRO A 34 11.70 -1.94 -23.51
N LYS A 35 12.93 -1.48 -23.80
CA LYS A 35 13.46 -0.21 -23.30
C LYS A 35 12.48 0.96 -23.48
N LYS A 36 11.85 1.07 -24.65
CA LYS A 36 10.87 2.14 -24.94
C LYS A 36 9.68 2.15 -23.97
N ILE A 37 9.14 0.97 -23.65
CA ILE A 37 8.01 0.83 -22.72
C ILE A 37 8.48 1.17 -21.30
N ARG A 38 9.64 0.68 -20.90
CA ARG A 38 10.21 0.96 -19.58
C ARG A 38 10.48 2.44 -19.38
N ASP A 39 11.15 3.09 -20.33
CA ASP A 39 11.52 4.52 -20.26
C ASP A 39 10.28 5.44 -20.21
N PHE A 40 9.15 5.00 -20.77
CA PHE A 40 7.89 5.72 -20.67
C PHE A 40 7.11 5.39 -19.39
N SER A 41 7.00 4.09 -19.03
CA SER A 41 6.14 3.65 -17.92
C SER A 41 6.72 4.01 -16.56
N LYS A 42 8.05 3.98 -16.38
CA LYS A 42 8.67 4.29 -15.09
C LYS A 42 8.37 5.71 -14.62
N PRO A 43 8.58 6.78 -15.40
CA PRO A 43 8.17 8.13 -15.00
C PRO A 43 6.67 8.27 -14.75
N VAL A 44 5.82 7.58 -15.52
CA VAL A 44 4.36 7.62 -15.32
C VAL A 44 3.98 7.01 -13.97
N ILE A 45 4.58 5.87 -13.61
CA ILE A 45 4.35 5.22 -12.31
C ILE A 45 4.83 6.11 -11.16
N GLU A 46 5.97 6.76 -11.30
CA GLU A 46 6.52 7.68 -10.30
C GLU A 46 5.62 8.91 -10.11
N ILE A 47 5.11 9.49 -11.20
CA ILE A 47 4.13 10.60 -11.15
C ILE A 47 2.85 10.16 -10.46
N LEU A 48 2.31 8.98 -10.79
CA LEU A 48 1.12 8.43 -10.15
C LEU A 48 1.33 8.20 -8.64
N ALA A 49 2.49 7.71 -8.24
CA ALA A 49 2.85 7.56 -6.82
C ALA A 49 2.96 8.90 -6.07
N GLY A 50 3.25 9.99 -6.79
CA GLY A 50 3.38 11.36 -6.26
C GLY A 50 2.07 12.16 -6.22
N ILE A 51 0.97 11.67 -6.78
CA ILE A 51 -0.33 12.38 -6.75
C ILE A 51 -0.78 12.55 -5.28
N PRO A 52 -1.22 13.75 -4.88
CA PRO A 52 -1.77 13.99 -3.54
C PRO A 52 -2.97 13.08 -3.22
N THR A 53 -2.98 12.47 -2.05
CA THR A 53 -4.01 11.50 -1.64
C THR A 53 -5.42 12.09 -1.60
N VAL A 54 -5.54 13.42 -1.42
CA VAL A 54 -6.80 14.15 -1.51
C VAL A 54 -7.46 13.98 -2.89
N VAL A 55 -6.68 13.99 -3.98
CA VAL A 55 -7.19 13.79 -5.35
C VAL A 55 -7.77 12.38 -5.49
N TYR A 56 -7.07 11.38 -4.97
CA TYR A 56 -7.58 10.00 -4.91
C TYR A 56 -8.85 9.90 -4.06
N GLY A 57 -8.93 10.64 -2.94
CA GLY A 57 -10.10 10.70 -2.08
C GLY A 57 -11.33 11.27 -2.80
N PHE A 58 -11.16 12.39 -3.52
CA PHE A 58 -12.24 12.96 -4.36
C PHE A 58 -12.67 12.00 -5.47
N PHE A 59 -11.71 11.37 -6.15
CA PHE A 59 -12.02 10.37 -7.17
C PHE A 59 -12.79 9.17 -6.57
N ALA A 60 -12.40 8.71 -5.40
CA ALA A 60 -13.10 7.65 -4.68
C ALA A 60 -14.55 8.04 -4.37
N ALA A 61 -14.77 9.21 -3.80
CA ALA A 61 -16.09 9.69 -3.39
C ALA A 61 -17.03 10.00 -4.57
N LEU A 62 -16.51 10.67 -5.62
CA LEU A 62 -17.35 11.19 -6.71
C LEU A 62 -17.52 10.21 -7.86
N VAL A 63 -16.57 9.31 -8.08
CA VAL A 63 -16.57 8.42 -9.24
C VAL A 63 -16.74 6.96 -8.84
N VAL A 64 -15.92 6.47 -7.90
CA VAL A 64 -15.87 5.03 -7.55
C VAL A 64 -17.05 4.64 -6.68
N ALA A 65 -17.33 5.39 -5.61
CA ALA A 65 -18.40 5.07 -4.68
C ALA A 65 -19.78 5.00 -5.34
N PRO A 66 -20.23 5.99 -6.19
CA PRO A 66 -21.50 5.89 -6.89
C PRO A 66 -21.58 4.69 -7.83
N LYS A 67 -20.49 4.33 -8.52
CA LYS A 67 -20.45 3.15 -9.40
C LYS A 67 -20.61 1.86 -8.63
N ILE A 68 -19.96 1.75 -7.46
CA ILE A 68 -20.08 0.58 -6.58
C ILE A 68 -21.50 0.44 -6.05
N VAL A 69 -22.17 1.54 -5.67
CA VAL A 69 -23.56 1.54 -5.24
C VAL A 69 -24.50 1.07 -6.35
N VAL A 70 -24.33 1.59 -7.58
CA VAL A 70 -25.13 1.16 -8.73
C VAL A 70 -24.92 -0.33 -9.02
N LEU A 71 -23.67 -0.79 -9.05
CA LEU A 71 -23.33 -2.19 -9.28
C LEU A 71 -23.91 -3.09 -8.17
N GLY A 72 -23.81 -2.68 -6.92
CA GLY A 72 -24.38 -3.42 -5.79
C GLY A 72 -25.91 -3.56 -5.90
N LYS A 73 -26.61 -2.48 -6.24
CA LYS A 73 -28.06 -2.51 -6.46
C LYS A 73 -28.47 -3.45 -7.59
N THR A 74 -27.71 -3.50 -8.70
CA THR A 74 -27.98 -4.44 -9.80
C THR A 74 -27.78 -5.90 -9.41
N LEU A 75 -26.93 -6.15 -8.42
CA LEU A 75 -26.67 -7.49 -7.87
C LEU A 75 -27.57 -7.84 -6.66
N GLY A 76 -28.51 -6.94 -6.29
CA GLY A 76 -29.40 -7.13 -5.13
C GLY A 76 -28.69 -7.00 -3.79
N LEU A 77 -27.53 -6.36 -3.74
CA LEU A 77 -26.75 -6.11 -2.53
C LEU A 77 -27.06 -4.72 -1.96
N ASP A 78 -27.20 -4.64 -0.65
CA ASP A 78 -27.32 -3.36 0.04
C ASP A 78 -25.93 -2.76 0.25
N VAL A 79 -25.62 -1.70 -0.49
CA VAL A 79 -24.31 -1.03 -0.50
C VAL A 79 -24.47 0.38 0.01
N SER A 80 -23.74 0.72 1.06
CA SER A 80 -23.66 2.10 1.55
C SER A 80 -22.97 3.01 0.53
N SER A 81 -23.42 4.27 0.46
CA SER A 81 -22.75 5.32 -0.33
C SER A 81 -21.31 5.58 0.14
N GLU A 82 -21.07 5.41 1.43
CA GLU A 82 -19.76 5.45 2.05
C GLU A 82 -19.38 4.01 2.41
N SER A 83 -18.61 3.34 1.58
CA SER A 83 -18.24 1.94 1.79
C SER A 83 -16.74 1.74 1.91
N ALA A 84 -16.35 0.81 2.77
CA ALA A 84 -14.96 0.40 2.90
C ALA A 84 -14.39 -0.10 1.55
N LEU A 85 -15.23 -0.72 0.71
CA LEU A 85 -14.81 -1.20 -0.61
C LEU A 85 -14.42 -0.04 -1.54
N ALA A 86 -15.16 1.08 -1.53
CA ALA A 86 -14.85 2.22 -2.40
C ALA A 86 -13.49 2.85 -2.04
N ALA A 87 -13.26 3.07 -0.76
CA ALA A 87 -11.96 3.56 -0.28
C ALA A 87 -10.85 2.55 -0.56
N GLY A 88 -11.08 1.27 -0.31
CA GLY A 88 -10.12 0.21 -0.49
C GLY A 88 -9.66 0.03 -1.94
N VAL A 89 -10.57 0.00 -2.88
CA VAL A 89 -10.23 -0.09 -4.31
C VAL A 89 -9.29 1.06 -4.72
N VAL A 90 -9.59 2.29 -4.31
CA VAL A 90 -8.77 3.45 -4.68
C VAL A 90 -7.44 3.46 -3.94
N MET A 91 -7.40 3.06 -2.66
CA MET A 91 -6.14 2.84 -1.93
C MET A 91 -5.28 1.77 -2.61
N GLY A 92 -5.89 0.67 -3.08
CA GLY A 92 -5.20 -0.35 -3.85
C GLY A 92 -4.56 0.21 -5.12
N VAL A 93 -5.31 0.99 -5.90
CA VAL A 93 -4.81 1.66 -7.11
C VAL A 93 -3.65 2.61 -6.80
N MET A 94 -3.71 3.34 -5.70
CA MET A 94 -2.62 4.24 -5.26
C MET A 94 -1.35 3.47 -4.83
N ILE A 95 -1.51 2.29 -4.23
CA ILE A 95 -0.39 1.49 -3.72
C ILE A 95 0.35 0.75 -4.84
N ILE A 96 -0.34 0.32 -5.90
CA ILE A 96 0.25 -0.43 -7.03
C ILE A 96 1.48 0.30 -7.61
N PRO A 97 1.42 1.60 -7.99
CA PRO A 97 2.57 2.31 -8.50
C PRO A 97 3.74 2.37 -7.52
N PHE A 98 3.44 2.56 -6.24
CA PHE A 98 4.45 2.64 -5.18
C PHE A 98 5.20 1.31 -4.99
N VAL A 99 4.48 0.19 -4.90
CA VAL A 99 5.08 -1.15 -4.81
C VAL A 99 5.84 -1.49 -6.08
N SER A 100 5.29 -1.14 -7.25
CA SER A 100 5.92 -1.41 -8.55
C SER A 100 7.25 -0.66 -8.70
N SER A 101 7.31 0.62 -8.37
CA SER A 101 8.53 1.42 -8.47
C SER A 101 9.63 0.91 -7.53
N LEU A 102 9.31 0.73 -6.23
CA LEU A 102 10.29 0.25 -5.25
C LEU A 102 10.78 -1.17 -5.56
N SER A 103 9.89 -2.07 -6.00
CA SER A 103 10.29 -3.44 -6.34
C SER A 103 11.10 -3.49 -7.64
N ASP A 104 10.80 -2.66 -8.66
CA ASP A 104 11.60 -2.53 -9.88
C ASP A 104 13.03 -2.10 -9.56
N ASP A 105 13.21 -1.13 -8.67
CA ASP A 105 14.54 -0.66 -8.26
C ASP A 105 15.37 -1.77 -7.61
N VAL A 106 14.75 -2.54 -6.71
CA VAL A 106 15.41 -3.66 -6.02
C VAL A 106 15.76 -4.80 -6.98
N ILE A 107 14.84 -5.17 -7.89
CA ILE A 107 15.06 -6.23 -8.89
C ILE A 107 16.18 -5.82 -9.85
N THR A 108 16.21 -4.55 -10.26
CA THR A 108 17.22 -4.02 -11.18
C THR A 108 18.60 -3.95 -10.51
N ALA A 109 18.67 -3.73 -9.20
CA ALA A 109 19.91 -3.67 -8.43
C ALA A 109 20.62 -5.02 -8.32
N VAL A 110 19.99 -6.15 -8.65
CA VAL A 110 20.63 -7.47 -8.66
C VAL A 110 21.77 -7.49 -9.68
N PRO A 111 23.02 -7.87 -9.28
CA PRO A 111 24.20 -7.84 -10.14
C PRO A 111 24.04 -8.62 -11.45
N GLN A 112 24.49 -8.05 -12.54
CA GLN A 112 24.42 -8.67 -13.87
C GLN A 112 25.22 -10.00 -13.93
N SER A 113 26.28 -10.12 -13.16
CA SER A 113 27.08 -11.37 -13.07
C SER A 113 26.27 -12.60 -12.62
N LEU A 114 25.26 -12.41 -11.75
CA LEU A 114 24.36 -13.50 -11.33
C LEU A 114 23.44 -13.93 -12.49
N ARG A 115 23.00 -12.99 -13.29
CA ARG A 115 22.18 -13.22 -14.48
C ARG A 115 22.98 -13.98 -15.54
N ASP A 116 24.16 -13.48 -15.86
CA ASP A 116 25.05 -14.06 -16.87
C ASP A 116 25.52 -15.47 -16.44
N GLY A 117 25.82 -15.67 -15.16
CA GLY A 117 26.16 -16.98 -14.61
C GLY A 117 25.03 -17.99 -14.76
N SER A 118 23.78 -17.58 -14.51
CA SER A 118 22.61 -18.45 -14.70
C SER A 118 22.40 -18.82 -16.17
N PHE A 119 22.54 -17.87 -17.08
CA PHE A 119 22.44 -18.13 -18.54
C PHE A 119 23.59 -19.03 -19.02
N ALA A 120 24.80 -18.85 -18.50
CA ALA A 120 25.93 -19.71 -18.84
C ALA A 120 25.73 -21.19 -18.42
N LEU A 121 24.92 -21.44 -17.39
CA LEU A 121 24.49 -22.79 -16.97
C LEU A 121 23.31 -23.33 -17.79
N GLY A 122 22.85 -22.59 -18.80
CA GLY A 122 21.77 -23.01 -19.70
C GLY A 122 20.34 -22.74 -19.16
N ALA A 123 20.22 -21.93 -18.09
CA ALA A 123 18.89 -21.56 -17.58
C ALA A 123 18.14 -20.66 -18.55
N THR A 124 16.85 -20.87 -18.67
CA THR A 124 15.95 -19.97 -19.41
C THR A 124 15.77 -18.64 -18.67
N LYS A 125 15.30 -17.60 -19.38
CA LYS A 125 15.02 -16.30 -18.75
C LYS A 125 14.06 -16.42 -17.58
N SER A 126 12.99 -17.18 -17.72
CA SER A 126 12.00 -17.39 -16.63
C SER A 126 12.61 -18.11 -15.42
N GLU A 127 13.45 -19.13 -15.67
CA GLU A 127 14.15 -19.83 -14.58
C GLU A 127 15.14 -18.93 -13.86
N THR A 128 15.88 -18.11 -14.59
CA THR A 128 16.80 -17.10 -14.02
C THR A 128 16.04 -16.12 -13.12
N ILE A 129 14.88 -15.62 -13.56
CA ILE A 129 14.06 -14.71 -12.76
C ILE A 129 13.59 -15.39 -11.47
N ILE A 130 13.00 -16.59 -11.56
CA ILE A 130 12.38 -17.26 -10.42
C ILE A 130 13.43 -17.84 -9.45
N LYS A 131 14.52 -18.41 -9.97
CA LYS A 131 15.50 -19.15 -9.15
C LYS A 131 16.70 -18.31 -8.71
N VAL A 132 16.99 -17.20 -9.38
CA VAL A 132 18.18 -16.37 -9.07
C VAL A 132 17.78 -14.94 -8.70
N ILE A 133 17.06 -14.23 -9.57
CA ILE A 133 16.80 -12.80 -9.39
C ILE A 133 15.82 -12.56 -8.23
N LEU A 134 14.66 -13.20 -8.23
CA LEU A 134 13.65 -13.01 -7.19
C LEU A 134 14.14 -13.42 -5.79
N PRO A 135 14.81 -14.57 -5.61
CA PRO A 135 15.38 -14.90 -4.31
C PRO A 135 16.47 -13.92 -3.84
N SER A 136 17.30 -13.43 -4.76
CA SER A 136 18.32 -12.42 -4.45
C SER A 136 17.73 -11.05 -4.09
N ALA A 137 16.62 -10.66 -4.75
CA ALA A 137 15.92 -9.41 -4.52
C ALA A 137 14.90 -9.49 -3.36
N LEU A 138 14.57 -10.70 -2.89
CA LEU A 138 13.48 -10.95 -1.93
C LEU A 138 13.50 -10.06 -0.68
N PRO A 139 14.66 -9.84 0.00
CA PRO A 139 14.67 -8.98 1.18
C PRO A 139 14.29 -7.53 0.88
N GLY A 140 14.74 -7.00 -0.25
CA GLY A 140 14.37 -5.66 -0.69
C GLY A 140 12.91 -5.58 -1.13
N ILE A 141 12.38 -6.62 -1.78
CA ILE A 141 10.94 -6.72 -2.13
C ILE A 141 10.08 -6.74 -0.86
N ILE A 142 10.46 -7.52 0.15
CA ILE A 142 9.76 -7.52 1.45
C ILE A 142 9.85 -6.14 2.10
N GLY A 143 11.00 -5.49 2.04
CA GLY A 143 11.18 -4.10 2.50
C GLY A 143 10.21 -3.13 1.81
N SER A 144 10.06 -3.22 0.48
CA SER A 144 9.12 -2.39 -0.27
C SER A 144 7.66 -2.65 0.13
N PHE A 145 7.29 -3.91 0.43
CA PHE A 145 5.96 -4.24 0.93
C PHE A 145 5.69 -3.66 2.32
N LEU A 146 6.65 -3.75 3.23
CA LEU A 146 6.52 -3.18 4.57
C LEU A 146 6.38 -1.64 4.52
N LEU A 147 7.13 -0.97 3.64
CA LEU A 147 6.99 0.47 3.40
C LEU A 147 5.63 0.83 2.83
N ALA A 148 5.13 0.06 1.86
CA ALA A 148 3.78 0.25 1.29
C ALA A 148 2.69 0.03 2.36
N ILE A 149 2.85 -0.96 3.22
CA ILE A 149 1.95 -1.23 4.36
C ILE A 149 1.99 -0.07 5.36
N SER A 150 3.15 0.42 5.71
CA SER A 150 3.30 1.55 6.63
C SER A 150 2.64 2.83 6.07
N ARG A 151 2.84 3.13 4.78
CA ARG A 151 2.19 4.25 4.08
C ARG A 151 0.66 4.16 4.15
N ALA A 152 0.11 2.99 3.88
CA ALA A 152 -1.34 2.81 3.84
C ALA A 152 -2.00 2.79 5.24
N ILE A 153 -1.27 2.41 6.30
CA ILE A 153 -1.77 2.53 7.68
C ILE A 153 -1.92 4.01 8.07
N GLY A 154 -1.05 4.87 7.53
CA GLY A 154 -1.12 6.32 7.72
C GLY A 154 -2.11 7.06 6.83
N GLU A 155 -2.81 6.37 5.90
CA GLU A 155 -3.74 7.02 4.97
C GLU A 155 -4.97 7.56 5.70
N THR A 156 -5.27 8.83 5.46
CA THR A 156 -6.36 9.54 6.12
C THR A 156 -7.39 10.04 5.13
N MET A 157 -6.95 10.73 4.06
CA MET A 157 -7.85 11.51 3.21
C MET A 157 -8.79 10.64 2.37
N ILE A 158 -8.29 9.53 1.82
CA ILE A 158 -9.16 8.63 1.03
C ILE A 158 -10.26 8.04 1.92
N VAL A 159 -9.91 7.65 3.16
CA VAL A 159 -10.88 7.07 4.10
C VAL A 159 -11.89 8.11 4.58
N VAL A 160 -11.45 9.31 4.96
CA VAL A 160 -12.34 10.42 5.37
C VAL A 160 -13.35 10.75 4.29
N MET A 161 -12.96 10.70 3.01
CA MET A 161 -13.80 11.13 1.90
C MET A 161 -14.70 10.03 1.34
N ALA A 162 -14.28 8.76 1.41
CA ALA A 162 -14.94 7.68 0.67
C ALA A 162 -15.45 6.51 1.55
N ALA A 163 -14.96 6.36 2.80
CA ALA A 163 -15.35 5.22 3.63
C ALA A 163 -16.38 5.58 4.71
N SER A 164 -16.06 6.42 5.64
CA SER A 164 -16.95 6.98 6.67
C SER A 164 -16.14 7.51 7.87
N LEU A 165 -16.80 8.32 8.69
CA LEU A 165 -16.30 8.77 10.00
C LEU A 165 -16.77 7.87 11.15
N GLN A 166 -17.66 6.91 10.89
CA GLN A 166 -18.26 6.06 11.92
C GLN A 166 -17.38 4.83 12.23
N ALA A 167 -17.12 4.60 13.51
CA ALA A 167 -16.37 3.44 13.98
C ALA A 167 -17.27 2.21 14.06
N ASN A 168 -17.46 1.51 12.95
CA ASN A 168 -18.16 0.24 12.89
C ASN A 168 -17.19 -0.93 12.83
N LEU A 169 -17.47 -1.97 13.64
CA LEU A 169 -16.84 -3.27 13.58
C LEU A 169 -17.62 -4.13 12.58
N THR A 170 -17.23 -4.16 11.34
CA THR A 170 -17.87 -5.00 10.34
C THR A 170 -16.86 -5.73 9.49
N ILE A 171 -17.16 -7.00 9.19
CA ILE A 171 -16.40 -7.80 8.23
C ILE A 171 -16.90 -7.53 6.79
N ASN A 172 -18.09 -6.91 6.67
CA ASN A 172 -18.68 -6.62 5.37
C ASN A 172 -18.01 -5.40 4.70
N PRO A 173 -17.34 -5.55 3.55
CA PRO A 173 -16.68 -4.44 2.85
C PRO A 173 -17.67 -3.41 2.25
N LEU A 174 -18.95 -3.74 2.17
CA LEU A 174 -20.00 -2.87 1.64
C LEU A 174 -20.55 -1.89 2.68
N GLU A 175 -20.18 -2.08 3.94
CA GLU A 175 -20.56 -1.21 5.04
C GLU A 175 -19.53 -0.10 5.30
N PRO A 176 -19.94 0.97 6.00
CA PRO A 176 -19.04 2.04 6.43
C PRO A 176 -17.98 1.50 7.40
N ALA A 177 -16.73 1.91 7.20
CA ALA A 177 -15.62 1.62 8.11
C ALA A 177 -14.72 2.85 8.25
N THR A 178 -13.94 2.89 9.32
CA THR A 178 -13.02 4.01 9.59
C THR A 178 -11.64 3.50 9.99
N THR A 179 -10.62 4.38 9.92
CA THR A 179 -9.25 4.09 10.34
C THR A 179 -8.86 4.89 11.59
N ILE A 180 -7.73 4.52 12.20
CA ILE A 180 -7.19 5.23 13.36
C ILE A 180 -6.94 6.70 13.01
N THR A 181 -6.37 6.97 11.83
CA THR A 181 -6.07 8.32 11.33
C THR A 181 -7.33 9.17 11.18
N THR A 182 -8.40 8.59 10.64
CA THR A 182 -9.71 9.27 10.50
C THR A 182 -10.31 9.59 11.88
N GLN A 183 -10.19 8.70 12.85
CA GLN A 183 -10.66 8.94 14.21
C GLN A 183 -9.88 10.05 14.91
N ILE A 184 -8.57 10.18 14.65
CA ILE A 184 -7.77 11.30 15.14
C ILE A 184 -8.30 12.61 14.57
N VAL A 185 -8.52 12.68 13.25
CA VAL A 185 -9.08 13.86 12.59
C VAL A 185 -10.44 14.22 13.17
N THR A 186 -11.35 13.25 13.32
CA THR A 186 -12.69 13.48 13.87
C THR A 186 -12.64 13.98 15.33
N ALA A 187 -11.71 13.47 16.12
CA ALA A 187 -11.56 13.89 17.51
C ALA A 187 -10.92 15.27 17.68
N LEU A 188 -10.14 15.73 16.69
CA LEU A 188 -9.49 17.04 16.69
C LEU A 188 -10.25 18.11 15.89
N THR A 189 -11.38 17.76 15.26
CA THR A 189 -12.22 18.69 14.49
C THR A 189 -13.27 19.30 15.41
N GLY A 190 -13.39 20.62 15.46
CA GLY A 190 -14.30 21.38 16.30
C GLY A 190 -13.61 22.14 17.43
N ASP A 191 -14.37 22.64 18.40
CA ASP A 191 -13.83 23.29 19.61
C ASP A 191 -13.15 22.25 20.51
N THR A 192 -11.84 22.21 20.45
CA THR A 192 -11.01 21.29 21.23
C THR A 192 -10.34 22.01 22.39
N GLU A 193 -10.87 21.78 23.60
CA GLU A 193 -10.14 22.09 24.83
C GLU A 193 -9.09 20.98 25.06
N PHE A 194 -7.87 21.38 25.50
CA PHE A 194 -6.78 20.43 25.72
C PHE A 194 -7.09 19.38 26.80
N ASP A 195 -7.90 19.71 27.77
CA ASP A 195 -8.32 18.82 28.87
C ASP A 195 -9.53 17.94 28.53
N ASN A 196 -10.06 18.06 27.31
CA ASN A 196 -11.20 17.25 26.91
C ASN A 196 -10.76 15.79 26.69
N PRO A 197 -11.48 14.79 27.24
CA PRO A 197 -11.18 13.38 27.03
C PRO A 197 -11.07 12.96 25.56
N LYS A 198 -11.80 13.60 24.65
CA LYS A 198 -11.70 13.35 23.20
C LYS A 198 -10.33 13.73 22.64
N THR A 199 -9.80 14.87 23.03
CA THR A 199 -8.49 15.37 22.62
C THR A 199 -7.37 14.46 23.13
N LEU A 200 -7.46 14.05 24.41
CA LEU A 200 -6.49 13.09 25.00
C LEU A 200 -6.50 11.74 24.29
N VAL A 201 -7.68 11.24 23.89
CA VAL A 201 -7.78 10.01 23.07
C VAL A 201 -7.13 10.18 21.70
N ALA A 202 -7.26 11.34 21.05
CA ALA A 202 -6.61 11.60 19.77
C ALA A 202 -5.08 11.56 19.88
N PHE A 203 -4.52 12.17 20.93
CA PHE A 203 -3.07 12.09 21.20
C PHE A 203 -2.60 10.69 21.50
N ALA A 204 -3.36 9.90 22.27
CA ALA A 204 -3.05 8.50 22.56
C ALA A 204 -3.08 7.64 21.28
N LEU A 205 -4.06 7.86 20.39
CA LEU A 205 -4.14 7.18 19.08
C LEU A 205 -2.97 7.58 18.17
N GLY A 206 -2.61 8.86 18.14
CA GLY A 206 -1.47 9.38 17.38
C GLY A 206 -0.16 8.77 17.84
N LEU A 207 0.06 8.69 19.17
CA LEU A 207 1.24 8.06 19.76
C LEU A 207 1.31 6.57 19.42
N THR A 208 0.17 5.87 19.50
CA THR A 208 0.09 4.45 19.13
C THR A 208 0.44 4.25 17.65
N LEU A 209 -0.13 5.07 16.77
CA LEU A 209 0.16 5.03 15.33
C LEU A 209 1.64 5.30 15.05
N PHE A 210 2.23 6.28 15.74
CA PHE A 210 3.66 6.59 15.62
C PHE A 210 4.53 5.37 15.96
N PHE A 211 4.28 4.70 17.07
CA PHE A 211 5.07 3.51 17.43
C PHE A 211 4.87 2.35 16.44
N VAL A 212 3.65 2.11 15.99
CA VAL A 212 3.38 1.05 14.99
C VAL A 212 4.12 1.33 13.68
N THR A 213 4.02 2.54 13.14
CA THR A 213 4.69 2.90 11.89
C THR A 213 6.20 2.96 12.03
N LEU A 214 6.72 3.45 13.16
CA LEU A 214 8.16 3.44 13.47
C LEU A 214 8.72 2.01 13.48
N PHE A 215 8.01 1.10 14.15
CA PHE A 215 8.39 -0.30 14.23
C PHE A 215 8.42 -0.95 12.82
N LEU A 216 7.37 -0.77 12.03
CA LEU A 216 7.30 -1.30 10.66
C LEU A 216 8.42 -0.75 9.78
N ASN A 217 8.67 0.58 9.83
CA ASN A 217 9.71 1.21 9.05
C ASN A 217 11.12 0.77 9.50
N TYR A 218 11.34 0.61 10.81
CA TYR A 218 12.61 0.10 11.34
C TYR A 218 12.90 -1.32 10.81
N PHE A 219 11.91 -2.21 10.84
CA PHE A 219 12.07 -3.56 10.29
C PHE A 219 12.28 -3.55 8.78
N ALA A 220 11.55 -2.71 8.03
CA ALA A 220 11.73 -2.57 6.60
C ALA A 220 13.16 -2.13 6.25
N LEU A 221 13.67 -1.11 6.93
CA LEU A 221 15.04 -0.63 6.76
C LEU A 221 16.07 -1.69 7.15
N LYS A 222 15.90 -2.37 8.29
CA LYS A 222 16.82 -3.42 8.72
C LYS A 222 16.88 -4.57 7.71
N LEU A 223 15.75 -5.03 7.17
CA LEU A 223 15.69 -6.05 6.15
C LEU A 223 16.38 -5.61 4.84
N SER A 224 16.15 -4.37 4.42
CA SER A 224 16.81 -3.80 3.25
C SER A 224 18.31 -3.66 3.43
N LEU A 225 18.79 -3.20 4.60
CA LEU A 225 20.21 -2.95 4.87
C LEU A 225 21.03 -4.23 5.09
N ILE A 226 20.44 -5.31 5.61
CA ILE A 226 21.18 -6.57 5.85
C ILE A 226 21.78 -7.12 4.56
N HIS A 227 21.15 -6.88 3.39
CA HIS A 227 21.67 -7.36 2.10
C HIS A 227 22.59 -6.38 1.38
N ILE A 228 22.57 -5.09 1.74
CA ILE A 228 23.51 -4.10 1.17
C ILE A 228 24.85 -4.17 1.90
N SER A 229 24.87 -4.59 3.16
CA SER A 229 26.04 -4.60 4.03
C SER A 229 26.81 -5.94 4.07
N GLU A 230 26.37 -6.99 3.36
CA GLU A 230 27.21 -8.15 3.05
C GLU A 230 27.78 -8.06 1.61
N PRO A 231 28.84 -7.25 1.36
CA PRO A 231 29.70 -7.51 0.23
C PRO A 231 30.45 -8.78 0.59
N THR A 232 30.07 -9.89 -0.07
CA THR A 232 30.90 -11.09 -0.24
C THR A 232 32.25 -11.03 0.49
N ARG A 233 32.25 -11.46 1.75
CA ARG A 233 33.46 -11.86 2.39
C ARG A 233 33.81 -13.26 1.86
N ARG A 234 34.48 -13.29 0.68
CA ARG A 234 35.42 -14.32 0.26
C ARG A 234 36.19 -13.85 -0.96
#